data_444926aaf32132db3a82104cf3eac134
#
_entry.id   444926aaf32132db3a82104cf3eac134
#
_cell.length_a   1.000
_cell.length_b   1.000
_cell.length_c   1.000
_cell.angle_alpha   90.00
_cell.angle_beta   90.00
_cell.angle_gamma   90.00
#
_symmetry.space_group_name_H-M   'P 1'
#
loop_
_entity.id
_entity.type
_entity.pdbx_description
1 polymer ?
#
loop_
_entity_poly.entity_id
_entity_poly.type
_entity_poly.pdbx_seq_one_letter_code
_entity_poly.pdbx_strand_id
1 'polypeptide(L)'
;AVCVLPGSAGNGLAPGALAEIVDPLPYVANVSNITASEVGADTESDGELAERIYLFPGSYSTAGPEASYLYHAKTYNANVGDVVVASDQAAGSVEVYFLLDDGSAPGPEMVTGLQNYLRDRQIRPMTDLVTVSAPADVLYSIDLVYYINRSDSNRAVAIQRAVNAAVDTYITWQRTIGRDINPSKLAERVMAAGCKRVELSAPAF
;
A
#
# COMPACT_ATOMS: atom_id res chain seq x y z
N ALA A 1 -1.72 7.02 -23.31
CA ALA A 1 -0.91 8.22 -23.07
C ALA A 1 0.19 7.88 -22.08
N VAL A 2 1.33 8.55 -22.18
CA VAL A 2 2.45 8.39 -21.23
C VAL A 2 2.74 9.77 -20.64
N CYS A 3 2.89 9.85 -19.30
CA CYS A 3 3.25 11.09 -18.64
C CYS A 3 4.68 11.50 -19.02
N VAL A 4 4.88 12.79 -19.33
CA VAL A 4 6.21 13.33 -19.70
C VAL A 4 7.12 13.45 -18.48
N LEU A 5 6.54 13.76 -17.32
CA LEU A 5 7.27 13.82 -16.05
C LEU A 5 7.27 12.41 -15.41
N PRO A 6 8.44 11.88 -15.05
CA PRO A 6 8.51 10.64 -14.30
C PRO A 6 7.96 10.84 -12.88
N GLY A 7 7.56 9.77 -12.24
CA GLY A 7 7.08 9.80 -10.85
C GLY A 7 5.57 9.63 -10.71
N SER A 8 5.09 9.85 -9.50
CA SER A 8 3.68 9.69 -9.11
C SER A 8 2.77 10.85 -9.51
N ALA A 9 3.33 11.97 -10.00
CA ALA A 9 2.58 13.20 -10.27
C ALA A 9 1.42 13.06 -11.29
N GLY A 10 1.49 12.04 -12.15
CA GLY A 10 0.44 11.74 -13.13
C GLY A 10 -0.62 10.75 -12.66
N ASN A 11 -0.53 10.24 -11.45
CA ASN A 11 -1.49 9.28 -10.91
C ASN A 11 -2.80 9.96 -10.46
N GLY A 12 -3.88 9.19 -10.40
CA GLY A 12 -5.16 9.63 -9.83
C GLY A 12 -6.05 10.44 -10.79
N LEU A 13 -5.71 10.57 -12.07
CA LEU A 13 -6.60 11.18 -13.05
C LEU A 13 -7.75 10.22 -13.36
N ALA A 14 -8.97 10.64 -13.03
CA ALA A 14 -10.17 9.85 -13.25
C ALA A 14 -10.41 9.51 -14.73
N PRO A 15 -11.16 8.43 -15.05
CA PRO A 15 -11.60 8.16 -16.41
C PRO A 15 -12.27 9.38 -17.05
N GLY A 16 -11.89 9.71 -18.28
CA GLY A 16 -12.37 10.88 -19.01
C GLY A 16 -11.67 12.21 -18.67
N ALA A 17 -10.78 12.26 -17.67
CA ALA A 17 -10.07 13.48 -17.30
C ALA A 17 -9.05 13.94 -18.36
N LEU A 18 -8.49 13.02 -19.13
CA LEU A 18 -7.60 13.30 -20.25
C LEU A 18 -8.43 13.32 -21.54
N ALA A 19 -8.95 14.49 -21.92
CA ALA A 19 -9.86 14.63 -23.06
C ALA A 19 -9.39 15.68 -24.08
N GLU A 20 -8.29 16.37 -23.83
CA GLU A 20 -7.80 17.44 -24.69
C GLU A 20 -6.69 16.93 -25.63
N ILE A 21 -6.79 17.30 -26.92
CA ILE A 21 -5.78 17.02 -27.94
C ILE A 21 -5.02 18.32 -28.17
N VAL A 22 -3.77 18.39 -27.70
CA VAL A 22 -2.93 19.59 -27.86
C VAL A 22 -2.52 19.77 -29.32
N ASP A 23 -2.07 18.70 -29.98
CA ASP A 23 -1.72 18.67 -31.39
C ASP A 23 -2.78 17.91 -32.18
N PRO A 24 -3.61 18.59 -32.98
CA PRO A 24 -4.66 17.95 -33.76
C PRO A 24 -4.11 16.88 -34.71
N LEU A 25 -4.66 15.67 -34.62
CA LEU A 25 -4.32 14.58 -35.53
C LEU A 25 -5.45 14.38 -36.56
N PRO A 26 -5.13 14.21 -37.86
CA PRO A 26 -6.13 13.92 -38.86
C PRO A 26 -6.99 12.70 -38.50
N TYR A 27 -8.30 12.82 -38.66
CA TYR A 27 -9.29 11.77 -38.40
C TYR A 27 -9.50 11.39 -36.92
N VAL A 28 -8.89 12.11 -35.96
CA VAL A 28 -9.13 11.94 -34.52
C VAL A 28 -9.99 13.10 -34.03
N ALA A 29 -11.24 12.82 -33.70
CA ALA A 29 -12.19 13.83 -33.25
C ALA A 29 -12.13 14.04 -31.72
N ASN A 30 -11.99 12.96 -30.97
CA ASN A 30 -11.95 12.98 -29.49
C ASN A 30 -10.98 11.94 -28.98
N VAL A 31 -10.42 12.21 -27.80
CA VAL A 31 -9.63 11.27 -27.00
C VAL A 31 -10.14 11.29 -25.57
N SER A 32 -10.10 10.16 -24.89
CA SER A 32 -10.30 10.10 -23.43
C SER A 32 -9.58 8.89 -22.86
N ASN A 33 -9.12 8.99 -21.59
CA ASN A 33 -8.67 7.83 -20.87
C ASN A 33 -9.86 7.02 -20.36
N ILE A 34 -9.80 5.70 -20.48
CA ILE A 34 -10.86 4.78 -20.09
C ILE A 34 -10.69 4.32 -18.63
N THR A 35 -9.45 4.25 -18.15
CA THR A 35 -9.10 3.90 -16.77
C THR A 35 -8.52 5.12 -16.04
N ALA A 36 -8.52 5.07 -14.71
CA ALA A 36 -7.73 6.03 -13.94
C ALA A 36 -6.24 5.87 -14.26
N SER A 37 -5.48 6.98 -14.19
CA SER A 37 -4.04 6.90 -14.34
C SER A 37 -3.40 6.39 -13.06
N GLU A 38 -2.55 5.38 -13.16
CA GLU A 38 -1.85 4.76 -12.05
C GLU A 38 -0.48 4.22 -12.49
N VAL A 39 0.24 3.53 -11.62
CA VAL A 39 1.54 2.90 -11.88
C VAL A 39 2.75 3.86 -11.93
N GLY A 40 2.56 5.17 -11.91
CA GLY A 40 3.68 6.10 -11.72
C GLY A 40 4.27 5.95 -10.33
N ALA A 41 5.60 5.77 -10.22
CA ALA A 41 6.32 5.66 -8.96
C ALA A 41 7.44 6.67 -8.87
N ASP A 42 7.66 7.21 -7.68
CA ASP A 42 8.81 8.04 -7.37
C ASP A 42 10.05 7.16 -7.13
N THR A 43 11.19 7.77 -6.95
CA THR A 43 12.42 7.03 -6.63
C THR A 43 12.27 6.37 -5.26
N GLU A 44 12.60 5.09 -5.18
CA GLU A 44 12.58 4.34 -3.92
C GLU A 44 13.46 5.01 -2.85
N SER A 45 13.07 4.89 -1.59
CA SER A 45 13.86 5.37 -0.45
C SER A 45 15.04 4.45 -0.15
N ASP A 46 16.02 4.93 0.61
CA ASP A 46 17.17 4.12 1.05
C ASP A 46 16.72 2.88 1.84
N GLY A 47 15.63 2.97 2.60
CA GLY A 47 15.07 1.85 3.35
C GLY A 47 14.51 0.75 2.44
N GLU A 48 13.76 1.11 1.42
CA GLU A 48 13.19 0.19 0.42
C GLU A 48 14.29 -0.45 -0.42
N LEU A 49 15.30 0.35 -0.82
CA LEU A 49 16.48 -0.16 -1.53
C LEU A 49 17.22 -1.17 -0.67
N ALA A 50 17.44 -0.90 0.61
CA ALA A 50 18.10 -1.81 1.54
C ALA A 50 17.32 -3.13 1.69
N GLU A 51 15.99 -3.08 1.80
CA GLU A 51 15.15 -4.27 1.85
C GLU A 51 15.23 -5.07 0.54
N ARG A 52 15.19 -4.41 -0.61
CA ARG A 52 15.32 -5.07 -1.90
C ARG A 52 16.70 -5.71 -2.09
N ILE A 53 17.77 -5.07 -1.62
CA ILE A 53 19.12 -5.66 -1.60
C ILE A 53 19.15 -6.89 -0.68
N TYR A 54 18.50 -6.84 0.48
CA TYR A 54 18.42 -7.99 1.39
C TYR A 54 17.68 -9.18 0.76
N LEU A 55 16.64 -8.93 -0.03
CA LEU A 55 15.87 -9.95 -0.73
C LEU A 55 16.57 -10.46 -2.00
N PHE A 56 17.53 -9.73 -2.56
CA PHE A 56 18.19 -10.03 -3.84
C PHE A 56 18.75 -11.45 -3.95
N PRO A 57 19.39 -12.04 -2.91
CA PRO A 57 19.88 -13.43 -3.00
C PRO A 57 18.78 -14.45 -3.32
N GLY A 58 17.52 -14.17 -2.91
CA GLY A 58 16.36 -15.00 -3.23
C GLY A 58 16.03 -15.04 -4.73
N SER A 59 16.37 -13.98 -5.47
CA SER A 59 16.09 -13.88 -6.92
C SER A 59 16.85 -14.89 -7.77
N TYR A 60 17.96 -15.43 -7.27
CA TYR A 60 18.74 -16.45 -8.00
C TYR A 60 18.10 -17.84 -8.01
N SER A 61 17.13 -18.08 -7.12
CA SER A 61 16.49 -19.37 -7.02
C SER A 61 15.34 -19.48 -8.03
N THR A 62 15.47 -20.42 -8.94
CA THR A 62 14.39 -20.78 -9.89
C THR A 62 13.40 -21.80 -9.32
N ALA A 63 13.55 -22.18 -8.04
CA ALA A 63 12.66 -23.12 -7.36
C ALA A 63 11.42 -22.46 -6.73
N GLY A 64 11.23 -21.15 -6.90
CA GLY A 64 10.07 -20.40 -6.41
C GLY A 64 10.00 -20.21 -4.90
N PRO A 65 11.12 -19.90 -4.18
CA PRO A 65 11.02 -19.59 -2.77
C PRO A 65 10.25 -18.28 -2.58
N GLU A 66 9.58 -18.13 -1.44
CA GLU A 66 8.86 -16.93 -1.05
C GLU A 66 9.68 -15.65 -1.27
N ALA A 67 10.95 -15.66 -0.86
CA ALA A 67 11.86 -14.53 -1.02
C ALA A 67 12.08 -14.11 -2.50
N SER A 68 11.97 -15.03 -3.45
CA SER A 68 12.03 -14.70 -4.88
C SER A 68 10.80 -13.89 -5.32
N TYR A 69 9.61 -14.32 -4.94
CA TYR A 69 8.38 -13.60 -5.27
C TYR A 69 8.33 -12.23 -4.59
N LEU A 70 8.77 -12.12 -3.32
CA LEU A 70 8.88 -10.85 -2.61
C LEU A 70 9.84 -9.90 -3.32
N TYR A 71 11.03 -10.38 -3.70
CA TYR A 71 12.01 -9.58 -4.44
C TYR A 71 11.46 -9.06 -5.76
N HIS A 72 10.86 -9.96 -6.56
CA HIS A 72 10.33 -9.58 -7.87
C HIS A 72 9.12 -8.64 -7.76
N ALA A 73 8.23 -8.83 -6.77
CA ALA A 73 7.10 -7.93 -6.54
C ALA A 73 7.59 -6.51 -6.21
N LYS A 74 8.55 -6.37 -5.30
CA LYS A 74 9.15 -5.06 -4.95
C LYS A 74 10.00 -4.45 -6.08
N THR A 75 10.58 -5.28 -6.95
CA THR A 75 11.35 -4.80 -8.11
C THR A 75 10.44 -4.30 -9.23
N TYR A 76 9.20 -4.81 -9.32
CA TYR A 76 8.26 -4.42 -10.35
C TYR A 76 7.92 -2.91 -10.32
N ASN A 77 7.68 -2.37 -9.13
CA ASN A 77 7.36 -0.96 -8.97
C ASN A 77 7.72 -0.50 -7.55
N ALA A 78 8.34 0.67 -7.40
CA ALA A 78 8.74 1.23 -6.11
C ALA A 78 7.56 1.53 -5.18
N ASN A 79 6.34 1.72 -5.70
CA ASN A 79 5.14 1.91 -4.88
C ASN A 79 4.60 0.60 -4.27
N VAL A 80 5.22 -0.56 -4.53
CA VAL A 80 4.84 -1.82 -3.89
C VAL A 80 5.43 -1.85 -2.48
N GLY A 81 4.60 -1.61 -1.49
CA GLY A 81 5.00 -1.55 -0.08
C GLY A 81 5.01 -2.93 0.58
N ASP A 82 3.88 -3.36 1.11
CA ASP A 82 3.74 -4.63 1.82
C ASP A 82 3.33 -5.76 0.87
N VAL A 83 4.01 -6.89 0.95
CA VAL A 83 3.77 -8.06 0.08
C VAL A 83 3.73 -9.32 0.93
N VAL A 84 2.71 -10.14 0.70
CA VAL A 84 2.57 -11.46 1.33
C VAL A 84 2.35 -12.50 0.25
N VAL A 85 3.08 -13.60 0.36
CA VAL A 85 3.00 -14.75 -0.54
C VAL A 85 2.40 -15.94 0.20
N ALA A 86 1.29 -16.44 -0.30
CA ALA A 86 0.67 -17.67 0.19
C ALA A 86 0.80 -18.77 -0.88
N SER A 87 1.05 -20.00 -0.46
CA SER A 87 1.15 -21.12 -1.39
C SER A 87 0.22 -22.26 -0.98
N ASP A 88 -0.50 -22.82 -1.94
CA ASP A 88 -1.18 -24.10 -1.80
C ASP A 88 -0.39 -25.16 -2.56
N GLN A 89 0.34 -25.98 -1.80
CA GLN A 89 1.16 -27.04 -2.37
C GLN A 89 0.36 -28.13 -3.09
N ALA A 90 -0.88 -28.36 -2.67
CA ALA A 90 -1.74 -29.38 -3.28
C ALA A 90 -2.26 -28.92 -4.65
N ALA A 91 -2.52 -27.63 -4.81
CA ALA A 91 -2.98 -27.03 -6.05
C ALA A 91 -1.83 -26.56 -6.95
N GLY A 92 -0.59 -26.47 -6.44
CA GLY A 92 0.54 -25.85 -7.15
C GLY A 92 0.31 -24.36 -7.43
N SER A 93 -0.49 -23.70 -6.60
CA SER A 93 -0.81 -22.28 -6.75
C SER A 93 -0.01 -21.43 -5.78
N VAL A 94 0.37 -20.24 -6.26
CA VAL A 94 1.03 -19.19 -5.48
C VAL A 94 0.16 -17.93 -5.58
N GLU A 95 -0.30 -17.47 -4.43
CA GLU A 95 -1.10 -16.25 -4.32
C GLU A 95 -0.24 -15.13 -3.73
N VAL A 96 -0.15 -14.03 -4.45
CA VAL A 96 0.61 -12.85 -4.03
C VAL A 96 -0.37 -11.73 -3.72
N TYR A 97 -0.36 -11.28 -2.48
CA TYR A 97 -1.15 -10.13 -2.01
C TYR A 97 -0.21 -8.97 -1.77
N PHE A 98 -0.61 -7.76 -2.16
CA PHE A 98 0.21 -6.59 -1.90
C PHE A 98 -0.62 -5.33 -1.64
N LEU A 99 -0.01 -4.41 -0.89
CA LEU A 99 -0.48 -3.04 -0.67
C LEU A 99 0.55 -2.07 -1.23
N LEU A 100 0.13 -0.85 -1.48
CA LEU A 100 1.03 0.25 -1.83
C LEU A 100 1.77 0.76 -0.58
N ASP A 101 2.80 1.59 -0.75
CA ASP A 101 3.61 2.15 0.35
C ASP A 101 2.79 2.90 1.38
N ASP A 102 1.73 3.58 0.93
CA ASP A 102 0.81 4.32 1.80
C ASP A 102 -0.20 3.41 2.51
N GLY A 103 -0.11 2.09 2.31
CA GLY A 103 -1.02 1.09 2.81
C GLY A 103 -2.38 1.07 2.09
N SER A 104 -2.52 1.73 0.94
CA SER A 104 -3.74 1.65 0.13
C SER A 104 -3.76 0.38 -0.72
N ALA A 105 -4.97 -0.05 -1.11
CA ALA A 105 -5.14 -1.16 -2.04
C ALA A 105 -4.67 -0.75 -3.45
N PRO A 106 -3.97 -1.64 -4.18
CA PRO A 106 -3.55 -1.37 -5.55
C PRO A 106 -4.75 -1.30 -6.51
N GLY A 107 -4.61 -0.48 -7.54
CA GLY A 107 -5.58 -0.42 -8.63
C GLY A 107 -5.50 -1.64 -9.56
N PRO A 108 -6.52 -1.87 -10.41
CA PRO A 108 -6.62 -3.05 -11.26
C PRO A 108 -5.50 -3.15 -12.29
N GLU A 109 -5.00 -2.02 -12.80
CA GLU A 109 -3.88 -1.98 -13.74
C GLU A 109 -2.58 -2.46 -13.07
N MET A 110 -2.35 -2.03 -11.83
CA MET A 110 -1.18 -2.43 -11.04
C MET A 110 -1.20 -3.93 -10.72
N VAL A 111 -2.37 -4.46 -10.33
CA VAL A 111 -2.58 -5.89 -10.07
C VAL A 111 -2.31 -6.71 -11.34
N THR A 112 -2.91 -6.31 -12.47
CA THR A 112 -2.75 -7.00 -13.76
C THR A 112 -1.30 -6.94 -14.24
N GLY A 113 -0.66 -5.78 -14.10
CA GLY A 113 0.74 -5.57 -14.50
C GLY A 113 1.71 -6.44 -13.69
N LEU A 114 1.57 -6.44 -12.36
CA LEU A 114 2.38 -7.28 -11.49
C LEU A 114 2.13 -8.78 -11.75
N GLN A 115 0.87 -9.19 -11.96
CA GLN A 115 0.57 -10.57 -12.31
C GLN A 115 1.23 -11.03 -13.61
N ASN A 116 1.20 -10.20 -14.64
CA ASN A 116 1.86 -10.50 -15.91
C ASN A 116 3.38 -10.58 -15.76
N TYR A 117 3.96 -9.67 -14.95
CA TYR A 117 5.38 -9.68 -14.66
C TYR A 117 5.81 -10.95 -13.91
N LEU A 118 5.11 -11.33 -12.83
CA LEU A 118 5.42 -12.52 -12.05
C LEU A 118 5.16 -13.83 -12.81
N ARG A 119 4.33 -13.81 -13.85
CA ARG A 119 4.06 -14.96 -14.73
C ARG A 119 5.13 -15.17 -15.80
N ASP A 120 6.11 -14.29 -15.93
CA ASP A 120 7.19 -14.47 -16.88
C ASP A 120 7.96 -15.77 -16.59
N ARG A 121 8.30 -16.49 -17.66
CA ARG A 121 9.01 -17.78 -17.58
C ARG A 121 10.40 -17.68 -16.96
N GLN A 122 10.99 -16.50 -16.94
CA GLN A 122 12.30 -16.25 -16.33
C GLN A 122 12.19 -15.99 -14.82
N ILE A 123 11.00 -15.69 -14.32
CA ILE A 123 10.76 -15.33 -12.92
C ILE A 123 10.15 -16.50 -12.15
N ARG A 124 9.11 -17.13 -12.68
CA ARG A 124 8.40 -18.21 -11.99
C ARG A 124 8.90 -19.60 -12.37
N PRO A 125 8.83 -20.58 -11.45
CA PRO A 125 8.90 -22.00 -11.80
C PRO A 125 7.80 -22.38 -12.82
N MET A 126 8.08 -23.40 -13.64
CA MET A 126 7.12 -23.84 -14.67
C MET A 126 5.83 -24.43 -14.08
N THR A 127 5.91 -24.95 -12.85
CA THR A 127 4.80 -25.61 -12.14
C THR A 127 3.85 -24.64 -11.42
N ASP A 128 4.31 -23.41 -11.14
CA ASP A 128 3.58 -22.50 -10.29
C ASP A 128 2.49 -21.75 -11.05
N LEU A 129 1.25 -21.85 -10.55
CA LEU A 129 0.14 -21.01 -11.00
C LEU A 129 0.11 -19.75 -10.14
N VAL A 130 0.70 -18.66 -10.65
CA VAL A 130 0.78 -17.39 -9.92
C VAL A 130 -0.48 -16.57 -10.13
N THR A 131 -1.09 -16.13 -9.03
CA THR A 131 -2.23 -15.20 -8.99
C THR A 131 -1.89 -14.01 -8.10
N VAL A 132 -2.18 -12.80 -8.56
CA VAL A 132 -1.95 -11.57 -7.81
C VAL A 132 -3.29 -10.93 -7.50
N SER A 133 -3.48 -10.50 -6.26
CA SER A 133 -4.73 -9.87 -5.80
C SER A 133 -4.46 -8.78 -4.77
N ALA A 134 -5.39 -7.82 -4.68
CA ALA A 134 -5.45 -6.95 -3.52
C ALA A 134 -5.94 -7.75 -2.30
N PRO A 135 -5.42 -7.49 -1.09
CA PRO A 135 -5.95 -8.12 0.12
C PRO A 135 -7.38 -7.62 0.41
N ALA A 136 -8.15 -8.41 1.13
CA ALA A 136 -9.48 -8.00 1.58
C ALA A 136 -9.38 -6.98 2.72
N ASP A 137 -10.19 -5.92 2.65
CA ASP A 137 -10.26 -4.92 3.70
C ASP A 137 -11.01 -5.45 4.93
N VAL A 138 -10.44 -5.26 6.11
CA VAL A 138 -11.12 -5.46 7.40
C VAL A 138 -11.50 -4.10 7.96
N LEU A 139 -12.80 -3.79 7.90
CA LEU A 139 -13.31 -2.51 8.39
C LEU A 139 -13.44 -2.52 9.91
N TYR A 140 -12.97 -1.47 10.56
CA TYR A 140 -13.15 -1.23 11.99
C TYR A 140 -13.46 0.25 12.25
N SER A 141 -14.07 0.54 13.41
CA SER A 141 -14.34 1.90 13.86
C SER A 141 -13.40 2.27 14.99
N ILE A 142 -13.10 3.56 15.11
CA ILE A 142 -12.36 4.12 16.25
C ILE A 142 -13.33 5.03 17.02
N ASP A 143 -13.58 4.66 18.28
CA ASP A 143 -14.35 5.45 19.22
C ASP A 143 -13.60 5.51 20.55
N LEU A 144 -13.16 6.71 20.92
CA LEU A 144 -12.37 6.94 22.12
C LEU A 144 -12.72 8.27 22.79
N VAL A 145 -12.60 8.27 24.11
CA VAL A 145 -12.68 9.47 24.93
C VAL A 145 -11.34 9.65 25.64
N TYR A 146 -10.76 10.84 25.53
CA TYR A 146 -9.53 11.16 26.24
C TYR A 146 -9.73 12.31 27.19
N TYR A 147 -8.94 12.30 28.25
CA TYR A 147 -8.98 13.32 29.32
C TYR A 147 -7.63 14.01 29.39
N ILE A 148 -7.63 15.31 29.60
CA ILE A 148 -6.42 16.12 29.81
C ILE A 148 -6.32 16.55 31.28
N ASN A 149 -5.11 16.85 31.74
CA ASN A 149 -4.95 17.44 33.08
C ASN A 149 -5.54 18.84 33.11
N ARG A 150 -6.08 19.23 34.24
CA ARG A 150 -6.63 20.59 34.45
C ARG A 150 -5.54 21.67 34.32
N SER A 151 -4.31 21.34 34.69
CA SER A 151 -3.13 22.21 34.51
C SER A 151 -2.81 22.51 33.05
N ASP A 152 -3.20 21.62 32.13
CA ASP A 152 -2.88 21.69 30.71
C ASP A 152 -4.04 22.26 29.87
N SER A 153 -5.06 22.83 30.52
CA SER A 153 -6.23 23.41 29.86
C SER A 153 -5.89 24.49 28.83
N ASN A 154 -4.83 25.26 29.05
CA ASN A 154 -4.32 26.25 28.10
C ASN A 154 -3.71 25.61 26.83
N ARG A 155 -3.34 24.32 26.87
CA ARG A 155 -2.76 23.53 25.77
C ARG A 155 -3.79 22.58 25.13
N ALA A 156 -5.06 22.63 25.52
CA ALA A 156 -6.08 21.69 25.09
C ALA A 156 -6.15 21.55 23.55
N VAL A 157 -6.08 22.65 22.82
CA VAL A 157 -6.11 22.66 21.33
C VAL A 157 -4.86 21.99 20.75
N ALA A 158 -3.69 22.18 21.35
CA ALA A 158 -2.46 21.54 20.90
C ALA A 158 -2.49 20.02 21.17
N ILE A 159 -2.99 19.62 22.35
CA ILE A 159 -3.18 18.19 22.69
C ILE A 159 -4.19 17.54 21.73
N GLN A 160 -5.32 18.21 21.43
CA GLN A 160 -6.29 17.69 20.47
C GLN A 160 -5.68 17.44 19.09
N ARG A 161 -4.86 18.36 18.59
CA ARG A 161 -4.16 18.16 17.31
C ARG A 161 -3.18 16.99 17.38
N ALA A 162 -2.46 16.86 18.49
CA ALA A 162 -1.53 15.76 18.70
C ALA A 162 -2.25 14.41 18.78
N VAL A 163 -3.43 14.35 19.43
CA VAL A 163 -4.28 13.15 19.48
C VAL A 163 -4.77 12.78 18.08
N ASN A 164 -5.27 13.73 17.31
CA ASN A 164 -5.71 13.45 15.94
C ASN A 164 -4.54 12.90 15.08
N ALA A 165 -3.37 13.53 15.15
CA ALA A 165 -2.19 13.06 14.45
C ALA A 165 -1.74 11.65 14.92
N ALA A 166 -1.89 11.34 16.22
CA ALA A 166 -1.60 10.02 16.76
C ALA A 166 -2.57 8.95 16.24
N VAL A 167 -3.86 9.30 16.09
CA VAL A 167 -4.87 8.42 15.47
C VAL A 167 -4.56 8.18 14.00
N ASP A 168 -4.25 9.23 13.23
CA ASP A 168 -3.88 9.11 11.81
C ASP A 168 -2.64 8.23 11.64
N THR A 169 -1.63 8.43 12.50
CA THR A 169 -0.41 7.60 12.51
C THR A 169 -0.72 6.14 12.86
N TYR A 170 -1.68 5.90 13.77
CA TYR A 170 -2.13 4.54 14.08
C TYR A 170 -2.82 3.89 12.89
N ILE A 171 -3.72 4.62 12.20
CA ILE A 171 -4.43 4.12 11.02
C ILE A 171 -3.44 3.71 9.93
N THR A 172 -2.46 4.56 9.63
CA THR A 172 -1.41 4.24 8.66
C THR A 172 -0.59 3.03 9.08
N TRP A 173 -0.18 2.97 10.36
CA TRP A 173 0.57 1.83 10.87
C TRP A 173 -0.24 0.54 10.85
N GLN A 174 -1.57 0.60 11.05
CA GLN A 174 -2.46 -0.57 11.04
C GLN A 174 -2.64 -1.17 9.62
N ARG A 175 -2.46 -0.37 8.56
CA ARG A 175 -2.57 -0.79 7.16
C ARG A 175 -1.38 -1.65 6.74
N THR A 176 -1.37 -2.88 7.20
CA THR A 176 -0.36 -3.91 6.88
C THR A 176 -1.08 -5.23 6.75
N ILE A 177 -0.71 -6.05 5.78
CA ILE A 177 -1.36 -7.34 5.54
C ILE A 177 -1.14 -8.27 6.73
N GLY A 178 -2.21 -8.91 7.21
CA GLY A 178 -2.16 -9.89 8.30
C GLY A 178 -1.93 -9.29 9.69
N ARG A 179 -1.95 -7.96 9.84
CA ARG A 179 -1.82 -7.33 11.15
C ARG A 179 -3.15 -7.30 11.88
N ASP A 180 -3.18 -7.87 13.08
CA ASP A 180 -4.33 -7.79 13.99
C ASP A 180 -4.59 -6.34 14.42
N ILE A 181 -5.87 -5.99 14.56
CA ILE A 181 -6.27 -4.70 15.10
C ILE A 181 -5.85 -4.65 16.56
N ASN A 182 -4.98 -3.68 16.92
CA ASN A 182 -4.39 -3.59 18.25
C ASN A 182 -4.85 -2.34 19.01
N PRO A 183 -5.91 -2.47 19.87
CA PRO A 183 -6.42 -1.36 20.66
C PRO A 183 -5.39 -0.80 21.65
N SER A 184 -4.53 -1.65 22.23
CA SER A 184 -3.48 -1.21 23.17
C SER A 184 -2.49 -0.26 22.50
N LYS A 185 -2.14 -0.51 21.22
CA LYS A 185 -1.24 0.37 20.47
C LYS A 185 -1.86 1.71 20.15
N LEU A 186 -3.18 1.75 19.91
CA LEU A 186 -3.91 3.01 19.78
C LEU A 186 -3.89 3.80 21.09
N ALA A 187 -4.22 3.16 22.22
CA ALA A 187 -4.21 3.79 23.54
C ALA A 187 -2.81 4.34 23.89
N GLU A 188 -1.75 3.58 23.64
CA GLU A 188 -0.36 4.00 23.84
C GLU A 188 -0.04 5.30 23.10
N ARG A 189 -0.37 5.36 21.79
CA ARG A 189 -0.09 6.53 20.95
C ARG A 189 -0.87 7.76 21.39
N VAL A 190 -2.15 7.59 21.74
CA VAL A 190 -2.99 8.69 22.23
C VAL A 190 -2.51 9.20 23.59
N MET A 191 -2.09 8.30 24.49
CA MET A 191 -1.49 8.70 25.78
C MET A 191 -0.20 9.47 25.57
N ALA A 192 0.65 9.07 24.64
CA ALA A 192 1.90 9.77 24.31
C ALA A 192 1.68 11.19 23.75
N ALA A 193 0.49 11.47 23.20
CA ALA A 193 0.09 12.80 22.74
C ALA A 193 -0.16 13.82 23.87
N GLY A 194 -0.04 13.42 25.16
CA GLY A 194 -0.17 14.28 26.32
C GLY A 194 -1.51 14.16 27.07
N CYS A 195 -2.23 13.07 26.83
CA CYS A 195 -3.46 12.78 27.55
C CYS A 195 -3.19 12.24 28.95
N LYS A 196 -4.07 12.56 29.91
CA LYS A 196 -4.06 11.98 31.26
C LYS A 196 -4.60 10.56 31.28
N ARG A 197 -5.63 10.28 30.51
CA ARG A 197 -6.34 8.99 30.45
C ARG A 197 -7.05 8.87 29.10
N VAL A 198 -7.15 7.66 28.62
CA VAL A 198 -7.90 7.28 27.41
C VAL A 198 -8.88 6.19 27.77
N GLU A 199 -10.11 6.30 27.33
CA GLU A 199 -11.15 5.28 27.36
C GLU A 199 -11.46 4.92 25.91
N LEU A 200 -11.29 3.65 25.57
CA LEU A 200 -11.45 3.13 24.22
C LEU A 200 -12.71 2.26 24.18
N SER A 201 -13.72 2.67 23.40
CA SER A 201 -14.94 1.91 23.18
C SER A 201 -14.83 1.03 21.94
N ALA A 202 -14.09 1.49 20.90
CA ALA A 202 -13.81 0.75 19.70
C ALA A 202 -12.42 1.13 19.16
N PRO A 203 -11.64 0.19 18.60
CA PRO A 203 -11.90 -1.25 18.58
C PRO A 203 -11.85 -1.85 20.00
N ALA A 204 -12.69 -2.87 20.25
CA ALA A 204 -12.70 -3.60 21.53
C ALA A 204 -11.52 -4.59 21.62
N PHE A 205 -11.14 -4.95 22.88
CA PHE A 205 -10.17 -6.00 23.15
C PHE A 205 -10.75 -7.38 22.93
#